data_30d462eb3e2bd9c4e0f609c4384e60a0
#
_entry.id   30d462eb3e2bd9c4e0f609c4384e60a0
#
_cell.length_a   1.000
_cell.length_b   1.000
_cell.length_c   1.000
_cell.angle_alpha   90.00
_cell.angle_beta   90.00
_cell.angle_gamma   90.00
#
_symmetry.space_group_name_H-M   'P 1'
#
loop_
_entity.id
_entity.type
_entity.pdbx_description
1 polymer ?
#
loop_
_entity_poly.entity_id
_entity_poly.type
_entity_poly.pdbx_seq_one_letter_code
_entity_poly.pdbx_strand_id
1 'polypeptide(L)' 'MFRIKTVKPLKEYKLLVEFENNERRTCDISQFLNIGSFKELRNEELINQVRNEGYSVEWPNELDLSSDTLLRI' A
#
# COMPACT_ATOMS: atom_id res chain seq x y z
N MET A 1 6.29 -14.40 -5.65
CA MET A 1 5.48 -13.31 -5.04
C MET A 1 5.15 -13.70 -3.61
N PHE A 2 5.49 -12.84 -2.66
CA PHE A 2 5.21 -13.12 -1.25
C PHE A 2 3.83 -12.62 -0.88
N ARG A 3 3.14 -13.39 -0.06
CA ARG A 3 1.85 -12.99 0.46
C ARG A 3 2.03 -11.96 1.57
N ILE A 4 1.12 -10.98 1.60
CA ILE A 4 1.13 -9.92 2.61
C ILE A 4 0.47 -10.46 3.87
N LYS A 5 1.17 -10.32 5.00
CA LYS A 5 0.66 -10.72 6.30
C LYS A 5 -0.14 -9.60 6.95
N THR A 6 0.41 -8.38 6.95
CA THR A 6 -0.26 -7.21 7.50
C THR A 6 0.10 -5.96 6.69
N VAL A 7 -0.80 -4.99 6.70
CA VAL A 7 -0.54 -3.66 6.16
C VAL A 7 -1.08 -2.64 7.15
N LYS A 8 -0.31 -1.57 7.36
CA LYS A 8 -0.68 -0.51 8.27
C LYS A 8 -0.33 0.84 7.66
N PRO A 9 -1.29 1.77 7.56
CA PRO A 9 -0.97 3.10 7.07
C PRO A 9 -0.15 3.88 8.10
N LEU A 10 0.85 4.61 7.60
CA LEU A 10 1.70 5.47 8.39
C LEU A 10 1.51 6.90 7.91
N LYS A 11 2.10 7.86 8.63
CA LYS A 11 2.09 9.26 8.24
C LYS A 11 2.90 9.46 6.95
N GLU A 12 2.64 10.56 6.27
CA GLU A 12 3.38 11.00 5.09
C GLU A 12 3.29 10.02 3.92
N TYR A 13 2.10 9.41 3.74
CA TYR A 13 1.81 8.55 2.60
C TYR A 13 2.72 7.32 2.54
N LYS A 14 2.96 6.72 3.69
CA LYS A 14 3.73 5.49 3.79
C LYS A 14 2.86 4.35 4.31
N LEU A 15 3.21 3.14 3.91
CA LEU A 15 2.58 1.93 4.41
C LEU A 15 3.65 1.04 5.05
N LEU A 16 3.35 0.53 6.23
CA LEU A 16 4.17 -0.52 6.81
C LEU A 16 3.58 -1.85 6.39
N VAL A 17 4.35 -2.63 5.64
CA VAL A 17 3.90 -3.91 5.10
C VAL A 17 4.76 -5.01 5.66
N GLU A 18 4.13 -6.03 6.23
CA GLU A 18 4.81 -7.24 6.67
C GLU A 18 4.37 -8.39 5.76
N PHE A 19 5.32 -9.14 5.25
CA PHE A 19 5.09 -10.28 4.36
C PHE A 19 5.19 -11.59 5.14
N GLU A 20 4.65 -12.67 4.59
CA GLU A 20 4.64 -13.97 5.28
C GLU A 20 6.03 -14.58 5.47
N ASN A 21 7.03 -14.11 4.72
CA ASN A 21 8.42 -14.50 4.94
C ASN A 21 9.09 -13.71 6.07
N ASN A 22 8.30 -12.96 6.85
CA ASN A 22 8.73 -12.10 7.95
C ASN A 22 9.51 -10.85 7.52
N GLU A 23 9.59 -10.58 6.24
CA GLU A 23 10.19 -9.34 5.77
C GLU A 23 9.22 -8.19 6.03
N ARG A 24 9.75 -7.06 6.51
CA ARG A 24 8.99 -5.84 6.73
C ARG A 24 9.54 -4.73 5.86
N ARG A 25 8.64 -3.93 5.32
CA ARG A 25 9.03 -2.79 4.52
C ARG A 25 8.16 -1.58 4.83
N THR A 26 8.81 -0.42 4.88
CA THR A 26 8.09 0.85 4.87
C THR A 26 8.04 1.31 3.43
N CYS A 27 6.86 1.26 2.84
CA CYS A 27 6.66 1.56 1.43
C CYS A 27 6.18 3.00 1.30
N ASP A 28 6.96 3.83 0.62
CA ASP A 28 6.59 5.21 0.35
C ASP A 28 5.78 5.26 -0.94
N ILE A 29 4.48 5.53 -0.81
CA ILE A 29 3.59 5.57 -1.98
C ILE A 29 3.39 6.97 -2.51
N SER A 30 4.13 7.96 -2.00
CA SER A 30 4.01 9.34 -2.48
C SER A 30 4.34 9.46 -3.96
N GLN A 31 5.19 8.58 -4.47
CA GLN A 31 5.55 8.59 -5.89
C GLN A 31 4.39 8.31 -6.83
N PHE A 32 3.31 7.71 -6.33
CA PHE A 32 2.13 7.41 -7.14
C PHE A 32 1.08 8.52 -7.11
N LEU A 33 1.19 9.48 -6.20
CA LEU A 33 0.12 10.43 -5.92
C LEU A 33 -0.12 11.46 -7.03
N ASN A 34 0.72 11.47 -8.06
CA ASN A 34 0.52 12.31 -9.23
C ASN A 34 0.04 11.51 -10.45
N ILE A 35 -0.25 10.22 -10.27
CA ILE A 35 -0.55 9.30 -11.36
C ILE A 35 -2.02 8.89 -11.32
N GLY A 36 -2.79 9.32 -12.33
CA GLY A 36 -4.17 8.86 -12.51
C GLY A 36 -5.01 8.91 -11.27
N SER A 37 -5.74 7.84 -11.00
CA SER A 37 -6.65 7.75 -9.85
C SER A 37 -5.93 7.67 -8.51
N PHE A 38 -4.62 7.41 -8.49
CA PHE A 38 -3.85 7.45 -7.25
C PHE A 38 -3.84 8.83 -6.60
N LYS A 39 -4.16 9.87 -7.36
CA LYS A 39 -4.30 11.22 -6.81
C LYS A 39 -5.32 11.28 -5.67
N GLU A 40 -6.31 10.38 -5.70
CA GLU A 40 -7.33 10.33 -4.65
C GLU A 40 -6.75 9.93 -3.30
N LEU A 41 -5.61 9.25 -3.27
CA LEU A 41 -4.95 8.85 -2.04
C LEU A 41 -4.27 9.99 -1.31
N ARG A 42 -4.27 11.19 -1.88
CA ARG A 42 -3.84 12.39 -1.15
C ARG A 42 -4.79 12.68 0.01
N ASN A 43 -6.01 12.16 -0.06
CA ASN A 43 -6.96 12.23 1.03
C ASN A 43 -6.56 11.20 2.09
N GLU A 44 -6.13 11.65 3.26
CA GLU A 44 -5.68 10.77 4.32
C GLU A 44 -6.76 9.83 4.84
N GLU A 45 -8.01 10.24 4.80
CA GLU A 45 -9.11 9.36 5.19
C GLU A 45 -9.21 8.17 4.25
N LEU A 46 -8.94 8.38 2.97
CA LEU A 46 -8.98 7.29 2.00
C LEU A 46 -7.77 6.37 2.15
N ILE A 47 -6.56 6.95 2.21
CA ILE A 47 -5.36 6.12 2.30
C ILE A 47 -5.35 5.28 3.56
N ASN A 48 -5.94 5.77 4.64
CA ASN A 48 -6.00 5.04 5.90
C ASN A 48 -6.96 3.84 5.86
N GLN A 49 -7.76 3.71 4.79
CA GLN A 49 -8.67 2.59 4.62
C GLN A 49 -8.07 1.44 3.82
N VAL A 50 -6.76 1.44 3.67
CA VAL A 50 -6.04 0.37 2.97
C VAL A 50 -6.31 -0.97 3.66
N ARG A 51 -6.47 -2.02 2.85
CA ARG A 51 -6.66 -3.37 3.39
C ARG A 51 -5.79 -4.38 2.64
N ASN A 52 -5.50 -5.46 3.34
CA ASN A 52 -4.71 -6.56 2.83
C ASN A 52 -5.60 -7.52 2.06
N GLU A 53 -5.30 -7.71 0.77
CA GLU A 53 -6.01 -8.65 -0.10
C GLU A 53 -5.15 -9.89 -0.41
N GLY A 54 -4.12 -10.15 0.38
CA GLY A 54 -3.25 -11.30 0.22
C GLY A 54 -2.01 -10.96 -0.61
N TYR A 55 -2.17 -10.86 -1.91
CA TYR A 55 -1.03 -10.56 -2.81
C TYR A 55 -1.04 -9.11 -3.30
N SER A 56 -1.92 -8.31 -2.72
CA SER A 56 -2.01 -6.88 -3.01
C SER A 56 -2.57 -6.16 -1.80
N VAL A 57 -2.40 -4.84 -1.78
CA VAL A 57 -3.16 -3.96 -0.88
C VAL A 57 -4.16 -3.21 -1.74
N GLU A 58 -5.33 -2.93 -1.18
CA GLU A 58 -6.43 -2.32 -1.93
C GLU A 58 -7.11 -1.25 -1.11
N TRP A 59 -7.63 -0.25 -1.80
CA TRP A 59 -8.42 0.83 -1.19
C TRP A 59 -9.87 0.77 -1.69
N PRO A 60 -10.81 1.40 -0.96
CA PRO A 60 -12.23 1.35 -1.33
C PRO A 60 -12.57 1.87 -2.71
N ASN A 61 -11.72 2.72 -3.30
CA ASN A 61 -11.92 3.26 -4.64
C ASN A 61 -11.38 2.35 -5.74
N GLU A 62 -11.16 1.08 -5.45
CA GLU A 62 -10.68 0.04 -6.37
C GLU A 62 -9.23 0.18 -6.81
N LEU A 63 -8.48 1.09 -6.20
CA LEU A 63 -7.04 1.14 -6.43
C LEU A 63 -6.35 0.03 -5.67
N ASP A 64 -5.32 -0.55 -6.28
CA ASP A 64 -4.51 -1.56 -5.63
C ASP A 64 -3.03 -1.44 -6.00
N LEU A 65 -2.19 -2.04 -5.18
CA LEU A 65 -0.77 -2.21 -5.45
C LEU A 65 -0.40 -3.65 -5.11
N SER A 66 0.27 -4.30 -6.05
CA SER A 66 0.67 -5.70 -5.86
C SER A 66 1.81 -5.81 -4.85
N SER A 67 1.95 -6.99 -4.24
CA SER A 67 3.06 -7.25 -3.33
C SER A 67 4.41 -7.08 -4.03
N ASP A 68 4.51 -7.44 -5.31
CA ASP A 68 5.74 -7.25 -6.07
C ASP A 68 6.10 -5.77 -6.21
N THR A 69 5.10 -4.91 -6.45
CA THR A 69 5.31 -3.47 -6.52
C THR A 69 5.78 -2.93 -5.18
N LEU A 70 5.14 -3.38 -4.09
CA LEU A 70 5.51 -2.93 -2.74
C LEU A 70 6.93 -3.34 -2.37
N LEU A 71 7.40 -4.47 -2.88
CA LEU A 71 8.77 -4.92 -2.63
C LEU A 71 9.82 -4.13 -3.41
N ARG A 72 9.40 -3.37 -4.43
CA ARG A 72 10.31 -2.60 -5.27
C ARG A 72 10.42 -1.13 -4.88
N ILE A 73 9.54 -0.64 -4.02
CA ILE A 73 9.50 0.79 -3.67
C ILE A 73 10.03 1.09 -2.29
#